data_0e5749fd7a1f3c6d871bca5ef327ea03
#
_entry.id   0e5749fd7a1f3c6d871bca5ef327ea03
#
_cell.length_a   1.000
_cell.length_b   1.000
_cell.length_c   1.000
_cell.angle_alpha   90.00
_cell.angle_beta   90.00
_cell.angle_gamma   90.00
#
_symmetry.space_group_name_H-M   'P 1'
#
loop_
_entity.id
_entity.type
_entity.pdbx_description
1 polymer ?
#
loop_
_entity_poly.entity_id
_entity_poly.type
_entity_poly.pdbx_seq_one_letter_code
_entity_poly.pdbx_strand_id
1 'polypeptide(L)'
;ELGYVPNYAARALAAKRTNVLQVVLAAPMYHGHGTVLLSILNASAQAGYHVSLSYAYGPDGQLRSDFAPFDVDGVIILGGQDPTIDVAIEAGKRFPTVLILTSEQGLDGISTVAVDNVRGARLAAEHLLAQGLTDVIHIAGPSGWSDAQMRRLGYEQACKAYDIEPVVLQPDSWDSRDGYDVMRAAGRLPQGIQAANDQLALGAMRYIYERGGVVPRDVRVVGFDDIDGADSYAPPLTTIHQPFDRLGRTAVRLVRSLMDGGPSQDIVLDPELVIRASSHL
;
A
#
# COMPACT_ATOMS: atom_id res chain seq x y z
N GLU A 1 25.41 19.86 -38.99
CA GLU A 1 24.21 19.63 -38.15
C GLU A 1 24.22 20.71 -37.08
N LEU A 2 23.25 21.65 -37.17
CA LEU A 2 22.99 22.65 -36.15
C LEU A 2 22.43 21.91 -34.92
N GLY A 3 23.14 21.89 -33.78
CA GLY A 3 22.76 21.26 -32.55
C GLY A 3 21.46 21.87 -31.94
N TYR A 4 20.36 21.71 -32.67
CA TYR A 4 19.06 22.21 -32.23
C TYR A 4 18.54 21.31 -31.06
N VAL A 5 18.59 21.84 -29.86
CA VAL A 5 17.88 21.25 -28.70
C VAL A 5 16.47 21.82 -28.69
N PRO A 6 15.44 20.99 -28.84
CA PRO A 6 14.06 21.46 -28.82
C PRO A 6 13.75 22.17 -27.50
N ASN A 7 13.25 23.40 -27.56
CA ASN A 7 12.81 24.13 -26.38
C ASN A 7 11.47 23.55 -25.88
N TYR A 8 11.51 22.81 -24.78
CA TYR A 8 10.35 22.17 -24.17
C TYR A 8 9.28 23.18 -23.72
N ALA A 9 9.68 24.35 -23.19
CA ALA A 9 8.77 25.40 -22.77
C ALA A 9 7.98 26.00 -23.95
N ALA A 10 8.64 26.20 -25.07
CA ALA A 10 7.97 26.70 -26.28
C ALA A 10 6.96 25.70 -26.86
N ARG A 11 7.28 24.40 -26.81
CA ARG A 11 6.34 23.33 -27.21
C ARG A 11 5.17 23.20 -26.27
N ALA A 12 5.37 23.25 -24.96
CA ALA A 12 4.32 23.21 -23.95
C ALA A 12 3.31 24.37 -24.15
N LEU A 13 3.82 25.58 -24.44
CA LEU A 13 2.99 26.74 -24.70
C LEU A 13 2.12 26.56 -25.97
N ALA A 14 2.70 26.00 -27.02
CA ALA A 14 1.98 25.76 -28.28
C ALA A 14 0.97 24.60 -28.18
N ALA A 15 1.28 23.55 -27.43
CA ALA A 15 0.45 22.36 -27.26
C ALA A 15 -0.60 22.48 -26.15
N LYS A 16 -0.53 23.52 -25.31
CA LYS A 16 -1.32 23.67 -24.06
C LYS A 16 -1.19 22.46 -23.13
N ARG A 17 -0.10 21.72 -23.22
CA ARG A 17 0.23 20.56 -22.36
C ARG A 17 1.70 20.61 -22.00
N THR A 18 1.99 20.35 -20.73
CA THR A 18 3.37 20.33 -20.21
C THR A 18 4.05 18.98 -20.42
N ASN A 19 3.28 17.93 -20.65
CA ASN A 19 3.70 16.52 -20.61
C ASN A 19 4.37 16.13 -19.28
N VAL A 20 3.92 16.77 -18.18
CA VAL A 20 4.40 16.48 -16.83
C VAL A 20 3.22 15.99 -15.99
N LEU A 21 3.39 14.84 -15.34
CA LEU A 21 2.54 14.38 -14.26
C LEU A 21 3.23 14.69 -12.92
N GLN A 22 2.48 15.22 -11.98
CA GLN A 22 2.96 15.39 -10.61
C GLN A 22 2.59 14.18 -9.78
N VAL A 23 3.58 13.55 -9.13
CA VAL A 23 3.34 12.58 -8.07
C VAL A 23 3.55 13.27 -6.73
N VAL A 24 2.54 13.25 -5.87
CA VAL A 24 2.57 13.85 -4.53
C VAL A 24 2.61 12.72 -3.51
N LEU A 25 3.69 12.67 -2.73
CA LEU A 25 3.80 11.76 -1.60
C LEU A 25 3.10 12.40 -0.39
N ALA A 26 2.04 11.76 0.10
CA ALA A 26 1.28 12.20 1.26
C ALA A 26 1.47 11.29 2.49
N ALA A 27 2.49 10.44 2.47
CA ALA A 27 2.87 9.56 3.57
C ALA A 27 4.38 9.22 3.48
N PRO A 28 4.99 8.73 4.57
CA PRO A 28 6.34 8.18 4.53
C PRO A 28 6.47 7.05 3.52
N MET A 29 7.64 6.94 2.88
CA MET A 29 7.91 5.90 1.88
C MET A 29 8.17 4.56 2.56
N TYR A 30 7.21 3.67 2.47
CA TYR A 30 7.39 2.24 2.76
C TYR A 30 7.52 1.42 1.47
N HIS A 31 7.74 0.10 1.59
CA HIS A 31 7.99 -0.78 0.43
C HIS A 31 6.93 -0.64 -0.67
N GLY A 32 5.66 -0.74 -0.32
CA GLY A 32 4.55 -0.63 -1.30
C GLY A 32 4.56 0.70 -2.06
N HIS A 33 4.79 1.82 -1.37
CA HIS A 33 4.88 3.15 -2.00
C HIS A 33 6.02 3.23 -3.01
N GLY A 34 7.20 2.66 -2.69
CA GLY A 34 8.35 2.64 -3.59
C GLY A 34 8.06 1.85 -4.86
N THR A 35 7.46 0.67 -4.73
CA THR A 35 7.11 -0.20 -5.86
C THR A 35 6.04 0.43 -6.75
N VAL A 36 5.00 1.03 -6.16
CA VAL A 36 3.96 1.76 -6.90
C VAL A 36 4.54 2.97 -7.63
N LEU A 37 5.43 3.73 -6.97
CA LEU A 37 6.11 4.89 -7.60
C LEU A 37 6.92 4.45 -8.83
N LEU A 38 7.69 3.36 -8.74
CA LEU A 38 8.43 2.82 -9.89
C LEU A 38 7.49 2.41 -11.04
N SER A 39 6.35 1.81 -10.72
CA SER A 39 5.33 1.48 -11.72
C SER A 39 4.74 2.74 -12.39
N ILE A 40 4.44 3.78 -11.60
CA ILE A 40 3.97 5.08 -12.12
C ILE A 40 5.03 5.69 -13.07
N LEU A 41 6.30 5.72 -12.67
CA LEU A 41 7.40 6.25 -13.47
C LEU A 41 7.48 5.53 -14.83
N ASN A 42 7.47 4.20 -14.81
CA ASN A 42 7.54 3.38 -16.03
C ASN A 42 6.33 3.60 -16.94
N ALA A 43 5.12 3.59 -16.38
CA ALA A 43 3.89 3.80 -17.14
C ALA A 43 3.81 5.23 -17.71
N SER A 44 4.24 6.24 -16.96
CA SER A 44 4.28 7.63 -17.41
C SER A 44 5.26 7.80 -18.57
N ALA A 45 6.47 7.25 -18.46
CA ALA A 45 7.47 7.29 -19.53
C ALA A 45 6.96 6.61 -20.83
N GLN A 46 6.32 5.45 -20.72
CA GLN A 46 5.70 4.76 -21.87
C GLN A 46 4.58 5.60 -22.50
N ALA A 47 3.88 6.40 -21.70
CA ALA A 47 2.84 7.29 -22.19
C ALA A 47 3.34 8.66 -22.68
N GLY A 48 4.66 8.91 -22.66
CA GLY A 48 5.30 10.16 -23.10
C GLY A 48 5.28 11.30 -22.08
N TYR A 49 5.07 10.98 -20.80
CA TYR A 49 5.07 11.96 -19.70
C TYR A 49 6.36 11.89 -18.89
N HIS A 50 6.81 13.05 -18.46
CA HIS A 50 7.79 13.20 -17.38
C HIS A 50 7.06 13.19 -16.04
N VAL A 51 7.77 12.79 -14.98
CA VAL A 51 7.21 12.81 -13.62
C VAL A 51 7.99 13.79 -12.77
N SER A 52 7.27 14.72 -12.15
CA SER A 52 7.75 15.54 -11.04
C SER A 52 7.31 14.92 -9.73
N LEU A 53 8.15 14.95 -8.71
CA LEU A 53 7.88 14.36 -7.40
C LEU A 53 7.92 15.44 -6.32
N SER A 54 6.93 15.47 -5.44
CA SER A 54 6.91 16.35 -4.27
C SER A 54 6.39 15.62 -3.04
N TYR A 55 6.61 16.22 -1.87
CA TYR A 55 6.05 15.78 -0.61
C TYR A 55 4.94 16.74 -0.18
N ALA A 56 3.82 16.20 0.30
CA ALA A 56 2.63 17.00 0.61
C ALA A 56 2.81 17.88 1.84
N TYR A 57 3.65 17.48 2.78
CA TYR A 57 3.79 18.14 4.08
C TYR A 57 5.14 18.83 4.22
N GLY A 58 5.14 19.97 4.93
CA GLY A 58 6.35 20.67 5.34
C GLY A 58 7.04 20.00 6.55
N PRO A 59 8.22 20.51 6.94
CA PRO A 59 8.92 20.04 8.14
C PRO A 59 8.11 20.22 9.44
N ASP A 60 7.13 21.11 9.43
CA ASP A 60 6.19 21.40 10.49
C ASP A 60 4.98 20.46 10.54
N GLY A 61 4.92 19.50 9.59
CA GLY A 61 3.79 18.55 9.45
C GLY A 61 2.53 19.17 8.84
N GLN A 62 2.58 20.44 8.40
CA GLN A 62 1.44 21.10 7.78
C GLN A 62 1.40 20.81 6.26
N LEU A 63 0.18 20.75 5.70
CA LEU A 63 -0.01 20.63 4.27
C LEU A 63 0.60 21.86 3.56
N ARG A 64 1.45 21.60 2.58
CA ARG A 64 2.08 22.64 1.78
C ARG A 64 1.11 23.14 0.72
N SER A 65 1.00 24.47 0.58
CA SER A 65 0.24 25.08 -0.51
C SER A 65 0.90 24.93 -1.89
N ASP A 66 2.21 24.62 -1.91
CA ASP A 66 3.04 24.50 -3.11
C ASP A 66 3.43 23.03 -3.42
N PHE A 67 2.65 22.03 -2.95
CA PHE A 67 2.93 20.62 -3.24
C PHE A 67 2.88 20.29 -4.76
N ALA A 68 2.19 21.11 -5.56
CA ALA A 68 2.20 21.11 -7.02
C ALA A 68 2.62 22.52 -7.51
N PRO A 69 3.92 22.87 -7.46
CA PRO A 69 4.40 24.24 -7.68
C PRO A 69 4.38 24.65 -9.14
N PHE A 70 4.27 23.73 -10.08
CA PHE A 70 4.29 23.99 -11.52
C PHE A 70 2.93 23.70 -12.15
N ASP A 71 2.69 24.29 -13.31
CA ASP A 71 1.61 23.82 -14.17
C ASP A 71 1.96 22.40 -14.65
N VAL A 72 1.10 21.46 -14.31
CA VAL A 72 1.21 20.05 -14.68
C VAL A 72 -0.09 19.60 -15.33
N ASP A 73 -0.03 18.54 -16.13
CA ASP A 73 -1.21 18.07 -16.85
C ASP A 73 -2.14 17.26 -15.95
N GLY A 74 -1.60 16.61 -14.90
CA GLY A 74 -2.38 15.85 -13.93
C GLY A 74 -1.58 15.51 -12.69
N VAL A 75 -2.27 15.10 -11.64
CA VAL A 75 -1.72 14.80 -10.32
C VAL A 75 -2.08 13.38 -9.90
N ILE A 76 -1.10 12.64 -9.40
CA ILE A 76 -1.30 11.33 -8.76
C ILE A 76 -0.83 11.46 -7.31
N ILE A 77 -1.71 11.15 -6.37
CA ILE A 77 -1.41 11.24 -4.94
C ILE A 77 -1.22 9.83 -4.38
N LEU A 78 -0.10 9.64 -3.71
CA LEU A 78 0.30 8.39 -3.10
C LEU A 78 0.39 8.59 -1.59
N GLY A 79 -0.50 7.94 -0.85
CA GLY A 79 -0.59 8.06 0.59
C GLY A 79 -1.14 6.79 1.24
N GLY A 80 -1.57 6.88 2.48
CA GLY A 80 -2.07 5.75 3.26
C GLY A 80 -2.64 6.20 4.61
N GLN A 81 -2.57 7.49 4.91
CA GLN A 81 -3.09 8.09 6.14
C GLN A 81 -4.31 8.96 5.85
N ASP A 82 -5.17 9.17 6.83
CA ASP A 82 -6.41 9.94 6.70
C ASP A 82 -6.23 11.33 6.05
N PRO A 83 -5.19 12.14 6.39
CA PRO A 83 -4.98 13.43 5.75
C PRO A 83 -4.69 13.40 4.25
N THR A 84 -4.43 12.23 3.67
CA THR A 84 -4.19 12.09 2.22
C THR A 84 -5.41 12.49 1.38
N ILE A 85 -6.61 12.29 1.91
CA ILE A 85 -7.86 12.68 1.23
C ILE A 85 -7.93 14.20 1.06
N ASP A 86 -7.54 14.98 2.06
CA ASP A 86 -7.50 16.45 2.00
C ASP A 86 -6.54 16.93 0.91
N VAL A 87 -5.38 16.27 0.78
CA VAL A 87 -4.43 16.55 -0.32
C VAL A 87 -5.07 16.31 -1.68
N ALA A 88 -5.84 15.22 -1.83
CA ALA A 88 -6.53 14.90 -3.08
C ALA A 88 -7.61 15.91 -3.41
N ILE A 89 -8.42 16.31 -2.44
CA ILE A 89 -9.46 17.32 -2.60
C ILE A 89 -8.83 18.66 -3.02
N GLU A 90 -7.75 19.08 -2.39
CA GLU A 90 -7.08 20.34 -2.72
C GLU A 90 -6.46 20.30 -4.13
N ALA A 91 -5.83 19.19 -4.52
CA ALA A 91 -5.30 18.98 -5.87
C ALA A 91 -6.42 18.98 -6.93
N GLY A 92 -7.54 18.32 -6.65
CA GLY A 92 -8.68 18.16 -7.54
C GLY A 92 -9.37 19.47 -7.92
N LYS A 93 -9.22 20.52 -7.11
CA LYS A 93 -9.72 21.88 -7.45
C LYS A 93 -9.01 22.52 -8.65
N ARG A 94 -7.80 22.04 -8.98
CA ARG A 94 -6.92 22.66 -9.98
C ARG A 94 -6.53 21.73 -11.11
N PHE A 95 -6.44 20.42 -10.84
CA PHE A 95 -5.85 19.44 -11.75
C PHE A 95 -6.71 18.18 -11.84
N PRO A 96 -6.72 17.49 -13.01
CA PRO A 96 -7.11 16.08 -13.09
C PRO A 96 -6.33 15.26 -12.06
N THR A 97 -7.04 14.63 -11.09
CA THR A 97 -6.41 14.04 -9.92
C THR A 97 -6.82 12.59 -9.74
N VAL A 98 -5.82 11.75 -9.44
CA VAL A 98 -6.00 10.35 -9.03
C VAL A 98 -5.42 10.15 -7.64
N LEU A 99 -6.18 9.52 -6.77
CA LEU A 99 -5.77 9.12 -5.43
C LEU A 99 -5.53 7.62 -5.39
N ILE A 100 -4.33 7.22 -4.91
CA ILE A 100 -4.01 5.83 -4.62
C ILE A 100 -4.21 5.62 -3.12
N LEU A 101 -5.40 5.18 -2.76
CA LEU A 101 -5.82 4.89 -1.39
C LEU A 101 -7.19 4.20 -1.42
N THR A 102 -7.42 3.27 -0.49
CA THR A 102 -8.76 2.76 -0.24
C THR A 102 -9.61 3.86 0.41
N SER A 103 -10.64 4.32 -0.29
CA SER A 103 -11.63 5.26 0.23
C SER A 103 -13.00 4.60 0.26
N GLU A 104 -13.68 4.68 1.39
CA GLU A 104 -15.08 4.22 1.50
C GLU A 104 -16.08 5.19 0.85
N GLN A 105 -15.64 6.42 0.58
CA GLN A 105 -16.47 7.47 -0.03
C GLN A 105 -15.89 7.84 -1.40
N GLY A 106 -16.74 7.83 -2.42
CA GLY A 106 -16.38 8.39 -3.72
C GLY A 106 -16.03 9.88 -3.58
N LEU A 107 -14.97 10.29 -4.25
CA LEU A 107 -14.51 11.69 -4.26
C LEU A 107 -14.95 12.34 -5.57
N ASP A 108 -15.79 13.37 -5.49
CA ASP A 108 -16.34 14.02 -6.68
C ASP A 108 -15.23 14.60 -7.58
N GLY A 109 -15.24 14.19 -8.85
CA GLY A 109 -14.25 14.62 -9.85
C GLY A 109 -12.85 14.02 -9.70
N ILE A 110 -12.57 13.19 -8.68
CA ILE A 110 -11.29 12.54 -8.43
C ILE A 110 -11.44 11.04 -8.68
N SER A 111 -10.52 10.43 -9.42
CA SER A 111 -10.50 8.98 -9.54
C SER A 111 -9.72 8.35 -8.40
N THR A 112 -10.16 7.17 -7.95
CA THR A 112 -9.43 6.40 -6.95
C THR A 112 -8.97 5.05 -7.51
N VAL A 113 -7.85 4.57 -7.01
CA VAL A 113 -7.41 3.19 -7.24
C VAL A 113 -6.79 2.62 -5.98
N ALA A 114 -7.22 1.43 -5.59
CA ALA A 114 -6.78 0.77 -4.36
C ALA A 114 -6.67 -0.73 -4.53
N VAL A 115 -6.05 -1.40 -3.57
CA VAL A 115 -6.13 -2.86 -3.39
C VAL A 115 -7.20 -3.17 -2.35
N ASP A 116 -7.93 -4.27 -2.53
CA ASP A 116 -8.91 -4.75 -1.54
C ASP A 116 -8.19 -5.32 -0.30
N ASN A 117 -7.82 -4.44 0.61
CA ASN A 117 -7.12 -4.78 1.85
C ASN A 117 -7.97 -5.66 2.78
N VAL A 118 -9.31 -5.45 2.81
CA VAL A 118 -10.23 -6.27 3.61
C VAL A 118 -10.23 -7.71 3.11
N ARG A 119 -10.42 -7.89 1.79
CA ARG A 119 -10.39 -9.22 1.17
C ARG A 119 -9.04 -9.91 1.36
N GLY A 120 -7.93 -9.20 1.14
CA GLY A 120 -6.59 -9.76 1.32
C GLY A 120 -6.36 -10.28 2.73
N ALA A 121 -6.67 -9.45 3.73
CA ALA A 121 -6.51 -9.83 5.13
C ALA A 121 -7.46 -10.99 5.53
N ARG A 122 -8.68 -10.99 4.99
CA ARG A 122 -9.62 -12.10 5.21
C ARG A 122 -9.08 -13.40 4.62
N LEU A 123 -8.55 -13.40 3.39
CA LEU A 123 -7.93 -14.58 2.78
C LEU A 123 -6.77 -15.13 3.62
N ALA A 124 -5.91 -14.25 4.16
CA ALA A 124 -4.79 -14.62 5.02
C ALA A 124 -5.25 -15.27 6.33
N ALA A 125 -6.25 -14.68 6.99
CA ALA A 125 -6.81 -15.22 8.23
C ALA A 125 -7.55 -16.55 8.00
N GLU A 126 -8.43 -16.61 6.98
CA GLU A 126 -9.16 -17.82 6.61
C GLU A 126 -8.21 -18.99 6.29
N HIS A 127 -7.07 -18.71 5.63
CA HIS A 127 -6.05 -19.72 5.36
C HIS A 127 -5.48 -20.36 6.65
N LEU A 128 -5.28 -19.57 7.71
CA LEU A 128 -4.84 -20.09 9.00
C LEU A 128 -5.96 -20.82 9.73
N LEU A 129 -7.15 -20.23 9.82
CA LEU A 129 -8.30 -20.75 10.56
C LEU A 129 -8.85 -22.05 9.94
N ALA A 130 -8.86 -22.16 8.61
CA ALA A 130 -9.28 -23.37 7.90
C ALA A 130 -8.41 -24.60 8.19
N GLN A 131 -7.20 -24.40 8.74
CA GLN A 131 -6.33 -25.48 9.18
C GLN A 131 -6.62 -25.95 10.63
N GLY A 132 -7.73 -25.46 11.23
CA GLY A 132 -8.16 -25.82 12.58
C GLY A 132 -7.43 -25.05 13.70
N LEU A 133 -6.71 -23.96 13.37
CA LEU A 133 -6.09 -23.11 14.39
C LEU A 133 -7.18 -22.30 15.11
N THR A 134 -7.12 -22.27 16.44
CA THR A 134 -8.05 -21.52 17.29
C THR A 134 -7.39 -20.36 18.03
N ASP A 135 -6.06 -20.33 18.09
CA ASP A 135 -5.27 -19.24 18.68
C ASP A 135 -4.46 -18.57 17.56
N VAL A 136 -5.12 -17.71 16.81
CA VAL A 136 -4.52 -16.90 15.75
C VAL A 136 -4.54 -15.44 16.19
N ILE A 137 -3.42 -14.73 16.04
CA ILE A 137 -3.34 -13.31 16.35
C ILE A 137 -3.08 -12.49 15.08
N HIS A 138 -3.55 -11.25 15.10
CA HIS A 138 -3.23 -10.26 14.08
C HIS A 138 -2.20 -9.25 14.62
N ILE A 139 -1.05 -9.15 13.96
CA ILE A 139 -0.14 -8.03 14.17
C ILE A 139 -0.58 -6.95 13.17
N ALA A 140 -1.31 -5.95 13.67
CA ALA A 140 -1.85 -4.86 12.87
C ALA A 140 -0.75 -3.92 12.35
N GLY A 141 -1.10 -3.03 11.43
CA GLY A 141 -0.26 -1.89 11.10
C GLY A 141 -0.53 -0.70 12.05
N PRO A 142 0.20 0.42 11.92
CA PRO A 142 0.01 1.61 12.74
C PRO A 142 -1.42 2.16 12.62
N SER A 143 -2.00 2.63 13.73
CA SER A 143 -3.43 2.98 13.84
C SER A 143 -3.90 4.12 12.93
N GLY A 144 -3.00 5.02 12.52
CA GLY A 144 -3.31 6.15 11.62
C GLY A 144 -3.30 5.80 10.12
N TRP A 145 -3.27 4.52 9.77
CA TRP A 145 -3.22 4.07 8.38
C TRP A 145 -4.51 3.38 7.95
N SER A 146 -5.13 3.87 6.88
CA SER A 146 -6.35 3.29 6.31
C SER A 146 -6.16 1.81 5.94
N ASP A 147 -5.02 1.46 5.31
CA ASP A 147 -4.71 0.08 4.95
C ASP A 147 -4.63 -0.84 6.18
N ALA A 148 -4.05 -0.36 7.29
CA ALA A 148 -3.99 -1.11 8.54
C ALA A 148 -5.38 -1.39 9.12
N GLN A 149 -6.25 -0.38 9.09
CA GLN A 149 -7.64 -0.50 9.56
C GLN A 149 -8.43 -1.51 8.70
N MET A 150 -8.27 -1.44 7.37
CA MET A 150 -8.94 -2.36 6.46
C MET A 150 -8.42 -3.80 6.60
N ARG A 151 -7.11 -4.00 6.79
CA ARG A 151 -6.53 -5.33 7.04
C ARG A 151 -7.00 -5.90 8.38
N ARG A 152 -7.08 -5.08 9.42
CA ARG A 152 -7.67 -5.49 10.70
C ARG A 152 -9.14 -5.89 10.53
N LEU A 153 -9.94 -5.11 9.82
CA LEU A 153 -11.35 -5.43 9.55
C LEU A 153 -11.48 -6.78 8.85
N GLY A 154 -10.66 -7.07 7.86
CA GLY A 154 -10.66 -8.37 7.16
C GLY A 154 -10.34 -9.54 8.08
N TYR A 155 -9.36 -9.38 8.98
CA TYR A 155 -9.04 -10.37 10.01
C TYR A 155 -10.22 -10.60 10.98
N GLU A 156 -10.82 -9.52 11.49
CA GLU A 156 -11.98 -9.61 12.41
C GLU A 156 -13.19 -10.28 11.75
N GLN A 157 -13.43 -10.01 10.45
CA GLN A 157 -14.48 -10.71 9.67
C GLN A 157 -14.22 -12.22 9.57
N ALA A 158 -12.96 -12.62 9.32
CA ALA A 158 -12.60 -14.04 9.29
C ALA A 158 -12.77 -14.70 10.65
N CYS A 159 -12.30 -14.09 11.73
CA CYS A 159 -12.49 -14.60 13.10
C CYS A 159 -13.96 -14.81 13.42
N LYS A 160 -14.82 -13.84 13.08
CA LYS A 160 -16.27 -13.94 13.27
C LYS A 160 -16.88 -15.12 12.50
N ALA A 161 -16.41 -15.37 11.27
CA ALA A 161 -16.91 -16.48 10.46
C ALA A 161 -16.56 -17.87 11.03
N TYR A 162 -15.47 -17.95 11.82
CA TYR A 162 -15.00 -19.17 12.47
C TYR A 162 -15.34 -19.25 13.97
N ASP A 163 -16.14 -18.30 14.48
CA ASP A 163 -16.52 -18.21 15.91
C ASP A 163 -15.30 -18.11 16.85
N ILE A 164 -14.32 -17.31 16.45
CA ILE A 164 -13.08 -17.06 17.19
C ILE A 164 -13.01 -15.60 17.61
N GLU A 165 -12.66 -15.36 18.89
CA GLU A 165 -12.46 -14.01 19.41
C GLU A 165 -11.17 -13.41 18.80
N PRO A 166 -11.24 -12.24 18.15
CA PRO A 166 -10.08 -11.65 17.52
C PRO A 166 -9.06 -11.11 18.55
N VAL A 167 -7.79 -11.45 18.37
CA VAL A 167 -6.67 -10.93 19.17
C VAL A 167 -5.77 -10.08 18.30
N VAL A 168 -5.65 -8.80 18.62
CA VAL A 168 -4.90 -7.82 17.83
C VAL A 168 -3.75 -7.25 18.66
N LEU A 169 -2.54 -7.29 18.09
CA LEU A 169 -1.36 -6.62 18.62
C LEU A 169 -1.11 -5.35 17.78
N GLN A 170 -0.95 -4.20 18.46
CA GLN A 170 -0.86 -2.90 17.82
C GLN A 170 0.59 -2.38 17.85
N PRO A 171 1.34 -2.43 16.72
CA PRO A 171 2.65 -1.79 16.60
C PRO A 171 2.52 -0.29 16.30
N ASP A 172 3.62 0.45 16.52
CA ASP A 172 3.70 1.87 16.25
C ASP A 172 4.12 2.19 14.80
N SER A 173 4.82 1.25 14.13
CA SER A 173 5.26 1.39 12.74
C SER A 173 5.05 0.10 11.92
N TRP A 174 5.42 0.16 10.64
CA TRP A 174 5.41 -1.00 9.73
C TRP A 174 6.69 -1.83 9.78
N ASP A 175 7.65 -1.48 10.65
CA ASP A 175 8.99 -2.04 10.66
C ASP A 175 9.06 -3.41 11.36
N SER A 176 10.02 -4.22 10.94
CA SER A 176 10.23 -5.55 11.54
C SER A 176 10.58 -5.51 13.03
N ARG A 177 11.21 -4.41 13.48
CA ARG A 177 11.49 -4.20 14.90
C ARG A 177 10.20 -4.17 15.72
N ASP A 178 9.18 -3.45 15.25
CA ASP A 178 7.92 -3.31 15.95
C ASP A 178 7.14 -4.62 15.96
N GLY A 179 7.21 -5.40 14.87
CA GLY A 179 6.68 -6.77 14.83
C GLY A 179 7.31 -7.68 15.90
N TYR A 180 8.62 -7.56 16.10
CA TYR A 180 9.31 -8.26 17.19
C TYR A 180 8.89 -7.75 18.57
N ASP A 181 8.83 -6.43 18.76
CA ASP A 181 8.56 -5.80 20.07
C ASP A 181 7.14 -6.09 20.56
N VAL A 182 6.11 -6.08 19.69
CA VAL A 182 4.74 -6.46 20.08
C VAL A 182 4.61 -7.92 20.43
N MET A 183 5.33 -8.82 19.73
CA MET A 183 5.39 -10.23 20.10
C MET A 183 6.09 -10.45 21.44
N ARG A 184 7.17 -9.72 21.69
CA ARG A 184 7.88 -9.75 22.97
C ARG A 184 6.99 -9.26 24.11
N ALA A 185 6.22 -8.19 23.91
CA ALA A 185 5.27 -7.68 24.89
C ALA A 185 4.13 -8.68 25.18
N ALA A 186 3.63 -9.38 24.17
CA ALA A 186 2.63 -10.43 24.34
C ALA A 186 3.14 -11.63 25.14
N GLY A 187 4.45 -11.92 25.12
CA GLY A 187 5.14 -12.89 25.98
C GLY A 187 4.80 -14.35 25.70
N ARG A 188 4.06 -14.68 24.64
CA ARG A 188 3.59 -16.02 24.28
C ARG A 188 3.78 -16.35 22.80
N LEU A 189 3.68 -17.62 22.45
CA LEU A 189 3.63 -18.10 21.07
C LEU A 189 2.19 -18.56 20.77
N PRO A 190 1.49 -17.94 19.81
CA PRO A 190 0.18 -18.41 19.33
C PRO A 190 0.35 -19.60 18.36
N GLN A 191 -0.73 -20.22 17.93
CA GLN A 191 -0.73 -21.22 16.87
C GLN A 191 -0.51 -20.60 15.47
N GLY A 192 -1.03 -19.39 15.27
CA GLY A 192 -0.91 -18.67 14.01
C GLY A 192 -0.75 -17.17 14.19
N ILE A 193 -0.05 -16.56 13.23
CA ILE A 193 0.13 -15.11 13.15
C ILE A 193 -0.24 -14.66 11.75
N GLN A 194 -1.18 -13.72 11.65
CA GLN A 194 -1.38 -12.91 10.47
C GLN A 194 -0.76 -11.53 10.72
N ALA A 195 0.30 -11.20 10.03
CA ALA A 195 0.91 -9.89 10.11
C ALA A 195 0.36 -8.98 9.01
N ALA A 196 0.16 -7.71 9.35
CA ALA A 196 -0.37 -6.72 8.41
C ALA A 196 0.60 -6.37 7.28
N ASN A 197 1.90 -6.69 7.40
CA ASN A 197 2.86 -6.72 6.30
C ASN A 197 3.98 -7.74 6.53
N ASP A 198 4.82 -7.96 5.50
CA ASP A 198 5.91 -8.93 5.54
C ASP A 198 7.05 -8.53 6.49
N GLN A 199 7.26 -7.23 6.70
CA GLN A 199 8.27 -6.73 7.65
C GLN A 199 7.86 -7.05 9.10
N LEU A 200 6.60 -6.82 9.47
CA LEU A 200 6.07 -7.21 10.78
C LEU A 200 6.13 -8.73 10.97
N ALA A 201 5.82 -9.50 9.90
CA ALA A 201 5.97 -10.95 9.90
C ALA A 201 7.42 -11.38 10.17
N LEU A 202 8.41 -10.73 9.54
CA LEU A 202 9.84 -10.99 9.77
C LEU A 202 10.22 -10.77 11.24
N GLY A 203 9.76 -9.70 11.84
CA GLY A 203 9.97 -9.42 13.26
C GLY A 203 9.37 -10.49 14.17
N ALA A 204 8.14 -10.92 13.87
CA ALA A 204 7.48 -12.01 14.60
C ALA A 204 8.23 -13.34 14.45
N MET A 205 8.70 -13.69 13.24
CA MET A 205 9.46 -14.90 12.98
C MET A 205 10.78 -14.90 13.78
N ARG A 206 11.47 -13.76 13.88
CA ARG A 206 12.65 -13.60 14.71
C ARG A 206 12.33 -13.88 16.19
N TYR A 207 11.25 -13.32 16.74
CA TYR A 207 10.84 -13.57 18.11
C TYR A 207 10.55 -15.05 18.37
N ILE A 208 9.83 -15.72 17.45
CA ILE A 208 9.54 -17.16 17.53
C ILE A 208 10.84 -17.96 17.61
N TYR A 209 11.80 -17.66 16.71
CA TYR A 209 13.10 -18.33 16.69
C TYR A 209 13.88 -18.14 17.99
N GLU A 210 13.96 -16.92 18.53
CA GLU A 210 14.66 -16.62 19.79
C GLU A 210 14.01 -17.31 21.01
N ARG A 211 12.72 -17.66 20.93
CA ARG A 211 12.00 -18.45 21.93
C ARG A 211 12.11 -19.96 21.74
N GLY A 212 12.89 -20.40 20.75
CA GLY A 212 13.06 -21.81 20.42
C GLY A 212 11.90 -22.42 19.65
N GLY A 213 10.94 -21.62 19.19
CA GLY A 213 9.84 -22.06 18.34
C GLY A 213 10.27 -22.25 16.88
N VAL A 214 9.55 -23.06 16.15
CA VAL A 214 9.81 -23.40 14.75
C VAL A 214 8.59 -23.04 13.89
N VAL A 215 8.81 -22.22 12.87
CA VAL A 215 7.81 -21.91 11.82
C VAL A 215 7.96 -22.97 10.72
N PRO A 216 6.90 -23.62 10.26
CA PRO A 216 5.48 -23.49 10.63
C PRO A 216 5.02 -24.45 11.74
N ARG A 217 5.91 -25.34 12.23
CA ARG A 217 5.55 -26.45 13.11
C ARG A 217 4.83 -26.00 14.39
N ASP A 218 5.39 -25.00 15.07
CA ASP A 218 4.89 -24.51 16.35
C ASP A 218 4.01 -23.27 16.17
N VAL A 219 4.36 -22.41 15.21
CA VAL A 219 3.62 -21.19 14.85
C VAL A 219 3.56 -21.05 13.34
N ARG A 220 2.35 -20.93 12.76
CA ARG A 220 2.18 -20.60 11.33
C ARG A 220 2.14 -19.10 11.14
N VAL A 221 2.82 -18.60 10.10
CA VAL A 221 2.92 -17.15 9.84
C VAL A 221 2.48 -16.82 8.43
N VAL A 222 1.63 -15.80 8.32
CA VAL A 222 1.21 -15.21 7.04
C VAL A 222 1.47 -13.72 7.09
N GLY A 223 2.13 -13.20 6.06
CA GLY A 223 2.41 -11.78 5.84
C GLY A 223 1.41 -11.10 4.91
N PHE A 224 1.81 -9.92 4.43
CA PHE A 224 1.08 -9.13 3.46
C PHE A 224 2.09 -8.26 2.68
N ASP A 225 1.91 -8.03 1.40
CA ASP A 225 2.64 -7.27 0.41
C ASP A 225 3.34 -8.12 -0.66
N ASP A 226 3.85 -9.30 -0.30
CA ASP A 226 4.71 -10.16 -1.14
C ASP A 226 5.96 -9.38 -1.61
N ILE A 227 6.70 -8.84 -0.64
CA ILE A 227 7.90 -8.03 -0.91
C ILE A 227 9.01 -8.88 -1.56
N ASP A 228 9.91 -8.21 -2.28
CA ASP A 228 11.12 -8.85 -2.78
C ASP A 228 11.88 -9.54 -1.63
N GLY A 229 12.14 -10.83 -1.79
CA GLY A 229 12.80 -11.64 -0.76
C GLY A 229 11.87 -12.36 0.22
N ALA A 230 10.53 -12.19 0.17
CA ALA A 230 9.61 -12.96 1.01
C ALA A 230 9.73 -14.48 0.80
N ASP A 231 10.07 -14.90 -0.41
CA ASP A 231 10.40 -16.28 -0.80
C ASP A 231 11.74 -16.77 -0.26
N SER A 232 12.59 -15.88 0.19
CA SER A 232 13.92 -16.15 0.76
C SER A 232 13.97 -16.06 2.28
N TYR A 233 12.83 -15.83 2.94
CA TYR A 233 12.73 -15.95 4.41
C TYR A 233 12.98 -17.41 4.83
N ALA A 234 13.29 -17.62 6.10
CA ALA A 234 13.53 -18.95 6.64
C ALA A 234 12.50 -19.30 7.73
N PRO A 235 11.44 -20.05 7.35
CA PRO A 235 11.09 -20.56 6.02
C PRO A 235 10.52 -19.49 5.08
N PRO A 236 10.40 -19.76 3.75
CA PRO A 236 9.71 -18.89 2.78
C PRO A 236 8.34 -18.46 3.25
N LEU A 237 8.06 -17.15 3.20
CA LEU A 237 6.87 -16.55 3.80
C LEU A 237 5.64 -16.69 2.90
N THR A 238 4.58 -17.31 3.41
CA THR A 238 3.21 -17.20 2.89
C THR A 238 2.75 -15.76 3.09
N THR A 239 2.20 -15.14 2.05
CA THR A 239 1.85 -13.72 2.10
C THR A 239 0.73 -13.38 1.13
N ILE A 240 0.15 -12.20 1.27
CA ILE A 240 -0.80 -11.64 0.30
C ILE A 240 -0.01 -10.81 -0.72
N HIS A 241 -0.06 -11.25 -1.97
CA HIS A 241 0.49 -10.49 -3.10
C HIS A 241 -0.41 -9.30 -3.43
N GLN A 242 0.16 -8.09 -3.38
CA GLN A 242 -0.49 -6.88 -3.87
C GLN A 242 -0.03 -6.56 -5.30
N PRO A 243 -0.95 -6.31 -6.24
CA PRO A 243 -0.60 -6.04 -7.63
C PRO A 243 -0.09 -4.59 -7.81
N PHE A 244 0.99 -4.21 -7.12
CA PHE A 244 1.54 -2.84 -7.10
C PHE A 244 1.87 -2.28 -8.49
N ASP A 245 2.37 -3.14 -9.39
CA ASP A 245 2.65 -2.75 -10.77
C ASP A 245 1.35 -2.38 -11.51
N ARG A 246 0.29 -3.17 -11.35
CA ARG A 246 -1.03 -2.89 -11.92
C ARG A 246 -1.64 -1.63 -11.29
N LEU A 247 -1.40 -1.40 -9.99
CA LEU A 247 -1.88 -0.22 -9.27
C LEU A 247 -1.31 1.07 -9.89
N GLY A 248 0.00 1.16 -10.06
CA GLY A 248 0.65 2.33 -10.68
C GLY A 248 0.24 2.55 -12.13
N ARG A 249 0.19 1.49 -12.97
CA ARG A 249 -0.29 1.60 -14.35
C ARG A 249 -1.75 2.06 -14.42
N THR A 250 -2.59 1.58 -13.52
CA THR A 250 -4.00 1.99 -13.47
C THR A 250 -4.12 3.46 -13.11
N ALA A 251 -3.35 3.96 -12.14
CA ALA A 251 -3.33 5.37 -11.77
C ALA A 251 -2.96 6.28 -12.97
N VAL A 252 -1.92 5.91 -13.73
CA VAL A 252 -1.52 6.68 -14.93
C VAL A 252 -2.61 6.63 -16.01
N ARG A 253 -3.27 5.50 -16.21
CA ARG A 253 -4.39 5.39 -17.15
C ARG A 253 -5.57 6.28 -16.73
N LEU A 254 -5.91 6.29 -15.44
CA LEU A 254 -7.02 7.10 -14.90
C LEU A 254 -6.74 8.60 -15.01
N VAL A 255 -5.54 9.07 -14.63
CA VAL A 255 -5.23 10.50 -14.74
C VAL A 255 -5.26 10.96 -16.20
N ARG A 256 -4.79 10.15 -17.15
CA ARG A 256 -4.90 10.45 -18.58
C ARG A 256 -6.34 10.52 -19.05
N SER A 257 -7.20 9.60 -18.60
CA SER A 257 -8.63 9.62 -18.93
C SER A 257 -9.28 10.93 -18.45
N LEU A 258 -8.98 11.35 -17.23
CA LEU A 258 -9.48 12.64 -16.68
C LEU A 258 -8.96 13.83 -17.48
N MET A 259 -7.68 13.84 -17.90
CA MET A 259 -7.08 14.89 -18.72
C MET A 259 -7.74 15.01 -20.10
N ASP A 260 -8.29 13.92 -20.61
CA ASP A 260 -9.03 13.86 -21.89
C ASP A 260 -10.55 14.12 -21.70
N GLY A 261 -10.98 14.53 -20.50
CA GLY A 261 -12.38 14.86 -20.18
C GLY A 261 -13.24 13.64 -19.86
N GLY A 262 -12.63 12.47 -19.59
CA GLY A 262 -13.35 11.28 -19.15
C GLY A 262 -13.90 11.43 -17.72
N PRO A 263 -14.86 10.57 -17.31
CA PRO A 263 -15.43 10.60 -15.96
C PRO A 263 -14.43 10.08 -14.92
N SER A 264 -14.61 10.51 -13.66
CA SER A 264 -13.94 9.87 -12.51
C SER A 264 -14.39 8.42 -12.34
N GLN A 265 -13.47 7.57 -11.86
CA GLN A 265 -13.69 6.15 -11.66
C GLN A 265 -13.04 5.71 -10.37
N ASP A 266 -13.69 4.79 -9.65
CA ASP A 266 -13.16 4.12 -8.49
C ASP A 266 -12.82 2.66 -8.87
N ILE A 267 -11.54 2.28 -8.75
CA ILE A 267 -11.07 0.95 -9.12
C ILE A 267 -10.45 0.26 -7.92
N VAL A 268 -10.96 -0.92 -7.61
CA VAL A 268 -10.38 -1.79 -6.58
C VAL A 268 -9.76 -3.00 -7.25
N LEU A 269 -8.51 -3.29 -6.92
CA LEU A 269 -7.74 -4.41 -7.44
C LEU A 269 -7.75 -5.56 -6.43
N ASP A 270 -7.98 -6.78 -6.93
CA ASP A 270 -7.94 -7.98 -6.09
C ASP A 270 -6.49 -8.35 -5.73
N PRO A 271 -6.22 -8.61 -4.43
CA PRO A 271 -4.99 -9.24 -3.97
C PRO A 271 -5.09 -10.77 -4.08
N GLU A 272 -3.95 -11.45 -4.03
CA GLU A 272 -3.85 -12.90 -4.14
C GLU A 272 -3.08 -13.50 -2.95
N LEU A 273 -3.52 -14.65 -2.41
CA LEU A 273 -2.77 -15.40 -1.41
C LEU A 273 -1.70 -16.25 -2.07
N VAL A 274 -0.44 -16.02 -1.72
CA VAL A 274 0.72 -16.81 -2.17
C VAL A 274 1.15 -17.72 -1.03
N ILE A 275 0.82 -19.02 -1.14
CA ILE A 275 1.14 -20.01 -0.13
C ILE A 275 2.59 -20.47 -0.29
N ARG A 276 3.34 -20.40 0.83
CA ARG A 276 4.72 -20.88 0.95
C ARG A 276 4.89 -21.69 2.25
N ALA A 277 6.13 -21.96 2.63
CA ALA A 277 6.44 -22.87 3.74
C ALA A 277 6.16 -22.33 5.15
N SER A 278 5.91 -21.04 5.33
CA SER A 278 5.70 -20.46 6.68
C SER A 278 4.33 -20.77 7.31
N SER A 279 3.37 -21.26 6.54
CA SER A 279 2.00 -21.51 7.03
C SER A 279 1.44 -22.88 6.64
N HIS A 280 2.23 -23.73 6.00
CA HIS A 280 1.82 -25.07 5.56
C HIS A 280 2.81 -26.10 6.04
N LEU A 281 2.32 -27.24 6.63
CA LEU A 281 3.13 -28.39 7.06
C LEU A 281 3.27 -29.40 5.94
#